data_7a2406f9ad545af20e1e993942ecb9a4
#
_entry.id   7a2406f9ad545af20e1e993942ecb9a4
#
_cell.length_a   1.000
_cell.length_b   1.000
_cell.length_c   1.000
_cell.angle_alpha   90.00
_cell.angle_beta   90.00
_cell.angle_gamma   90.00
#
_symmetry.space_group_name_H-M   'P 1'
#
loop_
_entity.id
_entity.type
_entity.pdbx_description
1 polymer ?
#
loop_
_entity_poly.entity_id
_entity_poly.type
_entity_poly.pdbx_seq_one_letter_code
_entity_poly.pdbx_strand_id
1 'polypeptide(L)'
;QRQMCIRDRFVAAPALDGGGSLASLIAAFSDPFSTKPTAGGARWALLFLVLYAACAAAWLLTRRNLRPGEEHGSARWGDARRICHRYRGRDPAGDKLLTRNFRMSYDTHAHRRSMNTLVVGGSGAGKTRGFSLPNACQANTSMVVLDPKGEIVRAVGGLLESRGYEVRVLDLVRMERSHCYNPLSYIESDADAQRLNTNLFKATTPKGAQSQDPFWDTAAGMLHLALLLYLVHEAPPEERNYATLMEMLRAGEVREDDDDYASVLDELFDRLEMRDPGHIALKYYRSYRSGSAKTLKSIQVTLASRLEKFNLDALASLTATDELDLPSLGERKVALFAVIPDNDTSFNFLVSVLYTQLFQQLFALADGKHGGQLPVHVHFLMDEFANVSLPNDFEKILSTMRGRGVSASIIIQNMAQLRALFDKQWESIVGNCDEFLYLGGNEQSTHKYVSELLGKETIDLDTHGRTTGR
;
A
#
# COMPACT_ATOMS: atom_id res chain seq x y z
N GLN A 1 34.08 -0.12 43.32
CA GLN A 1 35.31 -0.85 42.94
C GLN A 1 36.34 0.03 42.20
N ARG A 2 35.97 0.92 41.23
CA ARG A 2 36.95 1.78 40.48
C ARG A 2 37.64 2.82 41.35
N GLN A 3 36.97 3.38 42.33
CA GLN A 3 37.60 4.36 43.27
C GLN A 3 38.57 3.73 44.24
N MET A 4 38.32 2.49 44.63
CA MET A 4 39.22 1.72 45.53
C MET A 4 40.60 1.46 44.89
N CYS A 5 40.65 1.06 43.59
CA CYS A 5 41.88 0.75 42.89
C CYS A 5 42.85 1.95 42.70
N ILE A 6 42.34 3.19 42.61
CA ILE A 6 43.20 4.40 42.48
C ILE A 6 43.82 4.75 43.85
N ARG A 7 43.03 4.65 44.92
CA ARG A 7 43.44 4.92 46.28
C ARG A 7 44.56 3.96 46.72
N ASP A 8 44.41 2.66 46.46
CA ASP A 8 45.36 1.63 46.86
C ASP A 8 46.74 1.76 46.17
N ARG A 9 46.82 2.39 45.04
CA ARG A 9 48.06 2.65 44.28
C ARG A 9 48.84 3.81 44.87
N PHE A 10 48.18 4.87 45.30
CA PHE A 10 48.83 6.01 45.96
C PHE A 10 49.38 5.62 47.29
N VAL A 11 48.79 4.64 47.99
CA VAL A 11 49.25 4.12 49.27
C VAL A 11 50.42 3.17 49.14
N ALA A 12 50.48 2.32 48.10
CA ALA A 12 51.54 1.35 47.90
C ALA A 12 52.84 2.00 47.35
N ALA A 13 52.79 3.11 46.59
CA ALA A 13 53.94 3.74 46.00
C ALA A 13 55.03 4.20 47.02
N PRO A 14 54.71 4.87 48.10
CA PRO A 14 55.70 5.21 49.13
C PRO A 14 56.36 4.01 49.83
N ALA A 15 55.59 2.92 49.98
CA ALA A 15 56.10 1.70 50.64
C ALA A 15 57.14 0.95 49.78
N LEU A 16 57.05 1.04 48.48
CA LEU A 16 58.01 0.46 47.54
C LEU A 16 59.32 1.26 47.45
N ASP A 17 59.29 2.57 47.69
CA ASP A 17 60.41 3.46 47.66
C ASP A 17 61.30 3.30 48.93
N GLY A 18 60.80 2.78 50.04
CA GLY A 18 61.42 2.56 51.33
C GLY A 18 62.08 1.19 51.55
N GLY A 19 62.29 0.39 50.48
CA GLY A 19 63.01 -0.90 50.63
C GLY A 19 62.07 -2.15 50.67
N GLY A 20 60.81 -2.00 50.27
CA GLY A 20 59.97 -3.06 49.79
C GLY A 20 59.68 -4.29 50.66
N SER A 21 59.58 -4.15 51.97
CA SER A 21 59.18 -5.30 52.82
C SER A 21 57.65 -5.51 52.81
N LEU A 22 57.22 -6.76 52.86
CA LEU A 22 55.80 -7.10 52.93
C LEU A 22 55.08 -6.41 54.09
N ALA A 23 55.82 -6.18 55.20
CA ALA A 23 55.32 -5.48 56.38
C ALA A 23 55.04 -3.99 56.14
N SER A 24 55.88 -3.29 55.32
CA SER A 24 55.63 -1.89 54.98
C SER A 24 54.45 -1.72 53.99
N LEU A 25 54.22 -2.70 53.15
CA LEU A 25 53.03 -2.73 52.31
C LEU A 25 51.73 -2.94 53.15
N ILE A 26 51.74 -3.88 54.07
CA ILE A 26 50.61 -4.14 54.97
C ILE A 26 50.32 -2.91 55.83
N ALA A 27 51.34 -2.26 56.36
CA ALA A 27 51.19 -1.04 57.17
C ALA A 27 50.62 0.12 56.34
N ALA A 28 51.02 0.28 55.10
CA ALA A 28 50.49 1.29 54.17
C ALA A 28 49.01 1.05 53.80
N PHE A 29 48.57 -0.20 53.75
CA PHE A 29 47.15 -0.54 53.52
C PHE A 29 46.31 -0.37 54.79
N SER A 30 46.91 -0.51 55.99
CA SER A 30 46.20 -0.34 57.26
C SER A 30 45.88 1.11 57.60
N ASP A 31 46.73 2.08 57.18
CA ASP A 31 46.46 3.50 57.38
C ASP A 31 46.80 4.32 56.10
N PRO A 32 45.87 4.37 55.15
CA PRO A 32 46.07 4.95 53.84
C PRO A 32 46.22 6.49 53.84
N PHE A 33 45.93 7.16 54.94
CA PHE A 33 45.98 8.63 55.04
C PHE A 33 47.27 9.15 55.76
N SER A 34 48.08 8.28 56.33
CA SER A 34 49.29 8.65 57.05
C SER A 34 50.55 8.76 56.15
N THR A 35 50.50 8.32 54.92
CA THR A 35 51.62 8.29 53.98
C THR A 35 51.86 9.64 53.33
N LYS A 36 53.11 10.19 53.51
CA LYS A 36 53.53 11.43 52.83
C LYS A 36 54.10 11.08 51.44
N PRO A 37 53.78 11.89 50.38
CA PRO A 37 54.33 11.65 49.06
C PRO A 37 55.85 11.89 49.05
N THR A 38 56.62 10.90 48.59
CA THR A 38 58.08 10.99 48.40
C THR A 38 58.36 11.19 46.92
N ALA A 39 59.59 11.80 46.56
CA ALA A 39 59.93 12.02 45.17
C ALA A 39 60.06 10.71 44.36
N GLY A 40 60.42 9.59 45.02
CA GLY A 40 60.48 8.26 44.41
C GLY A 40 59.13 7.63 44.25
N GLY A 41 58.22 7.90 45.21
CA GLY A 41 56.85 7.42 45.15
C GLY A 41 56.07 7.85 43.91
N ALA A 42 56.36 9.05 43.37
CA ALA A 42 55.76 9.54 42.14
C ALA A 42 56.10 8.67 40.91
N ARG A 43 57.34 8.11 40.83
CA ARG A 43 57.78 7.21 39.78
C ARG A 43 57.02 5.89 39.81
N TRP A 44 56.86 5.32 41.02
CA TRP A 44 56.08 4.09 41.22
C TRP A 44 54.59 4.30 40.92
N ALA A 45 54.01 5.42 41.35
CA ALA A 45 52.62 5.77 41.05
C ALA A 45 52.39 5.89 39.51
N LEU A 46 53.34 6.52 38.78
CA LEU A 46 53.26 6.60 37.32
C LEU A 46 53.36 5.21 36.67
N LEU A 47 54.27 4.36 37.15
CA LEU A 47 54.45 3.00 36.64
C LEU A 47 53.15 2.17 36.85
N PHE A 48 52.55 2.24 38.00
CA PHE A 48 51.25 1.58 38.26
C PHE A 48 50.11 2.14 37.43
N LEU A 49 50.12 3.46 37.18
CA LEU A 49 49.13 4.07 36.31
C LEU A 49 49.28 3.58 34.87
N VAL A 50 50.52 3.50 34.34
CA VAL A 50 50.79 2.97 33.00
C VAL A 50 50.41 1.49 32.91
N LEU A 51 50.76 0.68 33.90
CA LEU A 51 50.39 -0.74 33.95
C LEU A 51 48.89 -0.93 33.98
N TYR A 52 48.19 -0.11 34.76
CA TYR A 52 46.73 -0.14 34.79
C TYR A 52 46.10 0.27 33.45
N ALA A 53 46.63 1.34 32.85
CA ALA A 53 46.16 1.78 31.54
C ALA A 53 46.37 0.67 30.49
N ALA A 54 47.56 0.00 30.53
CA ALA A 54 47.84 -1.13 29.66
C ALA A 54 46.89 -2.33 29.90
N CYS A 55 46.69 -2.70 31.19
CA CYS A 55 45.74 -3.76 31.54
C CYS A 55 44.28 -3.40 31.18
N ALA A 56 43.87 -2.15 31.40
CA ALA A 56 42.56 -1.67 31.02
C ALA A 56 42.38 -1.64 29.50
N ALA A 57 43.40 -1.21 28.77
CA ALA A 57 43.43 -1.24 27.31
C ALA A 57 43.37 -2.69 26.78
N ALA A 58 44.22 -3.58 27.32
CA ALA A 58 44.15 -5.00 26.96
C ALA A 58 42.79 -5.62 27.27
N TRP A 59 42.16 -5.31 28.41
CA TRP A 59 40.82 -5.77 28.75
C TRP A 59 39.76 -5.22 27.81
N LEU A 60 39.84 -3.94 27.45
CA LEU A 60 38.92 -3.33 26.50
C LEU A 60 39.07 -3.90 25.10
N LEU A 61 40.32 -4.13 24.63
CA LEU A 61 40.65 -4.70 23.34
C LEU A 61 40.28 -6.20 23.23
N THR A 62 40.45 -6.93 24.33
CA THR A 62 40.15 -8.38 24.40
C THR A 62 38.70 -8.66 24.82
N ARG A 63 37.96 -7.65 25.23
CA ARG A 63 36.56 -7.78 25.61
C ARG A 63 35.74 -8.19 24.39
N ARG A 64 35.56 -9.46 24.20
CA ARG A 64 34.61 -10.00 23.24
C ARG A 64 33.20 -9.65 23.72
N ASN A 65 32.40 -8.99 22.86
CA ASN A 65 30.99 -8.82 23.09
C ASN A 65 30.30 -10.19 22.90
N LEU A 66 30.56 -11.10 23.80
CA LEU A 66 29.88 -12.39 23.83
C LEU A 66 28.44 -12.13 24.28
N ARG A 67 27.50 -12.56 23.45
CA ARG A 67 26.07 -12.62 23.79
C ARG A 67 25.70 -14.09 23.95
N PRO A 68 25.96 -14.70 25.11
CA PRO A 68 25.63 -16.11 25.33
C PRO A 68 24.13 -16.30 25.19
N GLY A 69 23.72 -17.33 24.43
CA GLY A 69 22.31 -17.58 24.07
C GLY A 69 21.77 -16.76 22.88
N GLU A 70 22.63 -16.03 22.16
CA GLU A 70 22.27 -15.28 20.96
C GLU A 70 23.25 -15.53 19.79
N GLU A 71 24.03 -16.63 19.85
CA GLU A 71 25.12 -16.93 18.90
C GLU A 71 24.63 -17.09 17.45
N HIS A 72 23.41 -17.63 17.28
CA HIS A 72 22.80 -17.88 15.97
C HIS A 72 21.64 -16.92 15.64
N GLY A 73 21.23 -16.11 16.61
CA GLY A 73 20.17 -15.12 16.45
C GLY A 73 19.50 -14.76 17.77
N SER A 74 18.97 -13.54 17.81
CA SER A 74 18.32 -12.97 19.00
C SER A 74 16.79 -12.82 18.82
N ALA A 75 16.21 -13.41 17.76
CA ALA A 75 14.77 -13.36 17.51
C ALA A 75 14.00 -14.04 18.66
N ARG A 76 12.89 -13.44 19.07
CA ARG A 76 12.01 -13.99 20.11
C ARG A 76 10.57 -13.65 19.80
N TRP A 77 9.66 -14.54 20.16
CA TRP A 77 8.23 -14.27 20.08
C TRP A 77 7.86 -13.09 21.00
N GLY A 78 7.13 -12.12 20.43
CA GLY A 78 6.61 -11.01 21.19
C GLY A 78 5.46 -11.45 22.13
N ASP A 79 5.32 -10.77 23.26
CA ASP A 79 4.14 -10.96 24.12
C ASP A 79 2.91 -10.30 23.47
N ALA A 80 2.01 -11.14 22.95
CA ALA A 80 0.80 -10.70 22.26
C ALA A 80 -0.09 -9.81 23.14
N ARG A 81 -0.17 -10.06 24.46
CA ARG A 81 -1.00 -9.24 25.38
C ARG A 81 -0.41 -7.84 25.54
N ARG A 82 0.90 -7.75 25.73
CA ARG A 82 1.62 -6.48 25.91
C ARG A 82 1.55 -5.64 24.61
N ILE A 83 1.74 -6.29 23.46
CA ILE A 83 1.68 -5.62 22.15
C ILE A 83 0.25 -5.14 21.89
N CYS A 84 -0.76 -5.98 22.08
CA CYS A 84 -2.16 -5.60 21.91
C CYS A 84 -2.54 -4.43 22.85
N HIS A 85 -2.11 -4.45 24.13
CA HIS A 85 -2.36 -3.35 25.05
C HIS A 85 -1.78 -2.02 24.57
N ARG A 86 -0.66 -2.04 23.89
CA ARG A 86 0.00 -0.85 23.34
C ARG A 86 -0.76 -0.23 22.17
N TYR A 87 -1.40 -1.06 21.32
CA TYR A 87 -1.98 -0.60 20.06
C TYR A 87 -3.51 -0.53 20.04
N ARG A 88 -4.19 -1.21 20.96
CA ARG A 88 -5.66 -1.20 21.06
C ARG A 88 -6.19 0.16 21.49
N GLY A 89 -7.36 0.52 20.99
CA GLY A 89 -8.14 1.65 21.45
C GLY A 89 -8.86 1.37 22.77
N ARG A 90 -9.52 2.40 23.28
CA ARG A 90 -10.38 2.29 24.48
C ARG A 90 -11.66 1.52 24.17
N ASP A 91 -12.26 1.81 23.02
CA ASP A 91 -13.46 1.12 22.54
C ASP A 91 -13.08 -0.04 21.61
N PRO A 92 -13.41 -1.29 21.96
CA PRO A 92 -13.19 -2.45 21.10
C PRO A 92 -13.89 -2.37 19.74
N ALA A 93 -15.05 -1.72 19.67
CA ALA A 93 -15.80 -1.58 18.43
C ALA A 93 -15.14 -0.59 17.45
N GLY A 94 -14.33 0.35 17.96
CA GLY A 94 -13.58 1.31 17.17
C GLY A 94 -12.26 0.78 16.60
N ASP A 95 -11.88 -0.47 16.91
CA ASP A 95 -10.59 -1.03 16.53
C ASP A 95 -10.68 -1.90 15.26
N LYS A 96 -9.57 -1.96 14.53
CA LYS A 96 -9.34 -2.95 13.48
C LYS A 96 -8.94 -4.29 14.10
N LEU A 97 -9.55 -5.36 13.63
CA LEU A 97 -9.26 -6.72 14.10
C LEU A 97 -8.17 -7.35 13.23
N LEU A 98 -7.04 -7.74 13.82
CA LEU A 98 -5.99 -8.48 13.12
C LEU A 98 -6.12 -9.99 13.40
N THR A 99 -6.34 -10.36 14.65
CA THR A 99 -6.63 -11.75 15.04
C THR A 99 -7.69 -11.76 16.16
N ARG A 100 -8.15 -12.94 16.59
CA ARG A 100 -9.07 -13.09 17.72
C ARG A 100 -8.61 -12.34 18.98
N ASN A 101 -7.30 -12.26 19.21
CA ASN A 101 -6.72 -11.73 20.43
C ASN A 101 -5.94 -10.42 20.22
N PHE A 102 -5.83 -9.95 18.98
CA PHE A 102 -5.05 -8.76 18.65
C PHE A 102 -5.89 -7.79 17.80
N ARG A 103 -6.02 -6.58 18.31
CA ARG A 103 -6.72 -5.48 17.68
C ARG A 103 -5.93 -4.19 17.74
N MET A 104 -6.17 -3.26 16.85
CA MET A 104 -5.44 -2.02 16.70
C MET A 104 -6.38 -0.86 16.45
N SER A 105 -6.16 0.23 17.16
CA SER A 105 -6.95 1.46 17.01
C SER A 105 -6.73 2.12 15.64
N TYR A 106 -7.77 2.73 15.07
CA TYR A 106 -7.63 3.61 13.91
C TYR A 106 -7.04 5.00 14.25
N ASP A 107 -6.80 5.31 15.53
CA ASP A 107 -6.07 6.51 15.94
C ASP A 107 -4.56 6.36 15.66
N THR A 108 -4.17 6.66 14.42
CA THR A 108 -2.79 6.57 13.95
C THR A 108 -1.85 7.58 14.64
N HIS A 109 -2.38 8.64 15.27
CA HIS A 109 -1.58 9.61 16.02
C HIS A 109 -1.10 9.02 17.36
N ALA A 110 -1.93 8.20 18.01
CA ALA A 110 -1.59 7.58 19.29
C ALA A 110 -0.43 6.59 19.19
N HIS A 111 -0.36 5.80 18.13
CA HIS A 111 0.64 4.72 18.00
C HIS A 111 1.63 4.90 16.84
N ARG A 112 1.43 5.89 15.97
CA ARG A 112 2.33 6.26 14.85
C ARG A 112 2.55 5.15 13.81
N ARG A 113 1.60 4.23 13.68
CA ARG A 113 1.59 3.18 12.66
C ARG A 113 0.59 3.51 11.57
N SER A 114 0.85 3.05 10.35
CA SER A 114 -0.16 3.05 9.32
C SER A 114 -1.20 1.96 9.64
N MET A 115 -2.38 2.06 9.05
CA MET A 115 -3.41 1.03 9.15
C MET A 115 -3.45 0.14 7.90
N ASN A 116 -2.36 0.18 7.11
CA ASN A 116 -2.22 -0.68 5.95
C ASN A 116 -1.76 -2.07 6.40
N THR A 117 -2.52 -3.08 6.02
CA THR A 117 -2.26 -4.49 6.39
C THR A 117 -2.05 -5.33 5.14
N LEU A 118 -1.01 -6.14 5.14
CA LEU A 118 -0.85 -7.20 4.17
C LEU A 118 -1.27 -8.54 4.79
N VAL A 119 -2.31 -9.15 4.23
CA VAL A 119 -2.82 -10.46 4.64
C VAL A 119 -2.45 -11.49 3.60
N VAL A 120 -1.67 -12.49 3.99
CA VAL A 120 -1.20 -13.57 3.11
C VAL A 120 -1.72 -14.90 3.61
N GLY A 121 -2.43 -15.65 2.76
CA GLY A 121 -2.92 -16.96 3.12
C GLY A 121 -3.44 -17.74 1.93
N GLY A 122 -3.12 -19.02 1.84
CA GLY A 122 -3.55 -19.90 0.76
C GLY A 122 -5.08 -19.98 0.61
N SER A 123 -5.54 -20.68 -0.42
CA SER A 123 -6.98 -20.95 -0.57
C SER A 123 -7.49 -21.74 0.65
N GLY A 124 -8.64 -21.37 1.18
CA GLY A 124 -9.20 -22.00 2.37
C GLY A 124 -8.54 -21.62 3.71
N ALA A 125 -7.50 -20.75 3.74
CA ALA A 125 -6.84 -20.30 4.96
C ALA A 125 -7.72 -19.39 5.85
N GLY A 126 -8.95 -19.11 5.45
CA GLY A 126 -9.90 -18.34 6.26
C GLY A 126 -9.75 -16.83 6.15
N LYS A 127 -9.12 -16.30 5.10
CA LYS A 127 -8.94 -14.85 4.86
C LYS A 127 -10.25 -14.07 4.98
N THR A 128 -11.25 -14.42 4.19
CA THR A 128 -12.54 -13.73 4.20
C THR A 128 -13.27 -13.90 5.52
N ARG A 129 -13.38 -15.15 6.04
CA ARG A 129 -14.11 -15.43 7.30
C ARG A 129 -13.38 -14.95 8.56
N GLY A 130 -12.05 -15.04 8.59
CA GLY A 130 -11.25 -14.72 9.77
C GLY A 130 -10.77 -13.27 9.83
N PHE A 131 -10.74 -12.56 8.69
CA PHE A 131 -10.25 -11.19 8.62
C PHE A 131 -11.26 -10.23 7.97
N SER A 132 -11.68 -10.48 6.72
CA SER A 132 -12.51 -9.53 5.96
C SER A 132 -13.89 -9.31 6.61
N LEU A 133 -14.64 -10.38 6.86
CA LEU A 133 -15.98 -10.31 7.48
C LEU A 133 -15.94 -9.70 8.89
N PRO A 134 -15.08 -10.12 9.83
CA PRO A 134 -15.02 -9.52 11.15
C PRO A 134 -14.73 -8.01 11.12
N ASN A 135 -13.84 -7.54 10.24
CA ASN A 135 -13.56 -6.12 10.09
C ASN A 135 -14.71 -5.34 9.46
N ALA A 136 -15.39 -5.90 8.46
CA ALA A 136 -16.60 -5.29 7.91
C ALA A 136 -17.74 -5.20 8.96
N CYS A 137 -17.90 -6.22 9.80
CA CYS A 137 -18.87 -6.23 10.90
C CYS A 137 -18.58 -5.19 12.01
N GLN A 138 -17.35 -4.71 12.17
CA GLN A 138 -17.05 -3.64 13.12
C GLN A 138 -17.81 -2.35 12.81
N ALA A 139 -18.05 -2.06 11.52
CA ALA A 139 -18.80 -0.89 11.08
C ALA A 139 -18.30 0.42 11.73
N ASN A 140 -16.98 0.61 11.75
CA ASN A 140 -16.31 1.72 12.44
C ASN A 140 -15.66 2.73 11.49
N THR A 141 -15.58 2.43 10.20
CA THR A 141 -15.03 3.29 9.15
C THR A 141 -15.96 3.29 7.95
N SER A 142 -15.93 4.29 7.08
CA SER A 142 -16.39 4.08 5.71
C SER A 142 -15.51 3.03 5.05
N MET A 143 -16.07 2.21 4.17
CA MET A 143 -15.34 1.10 3.59
C MET A 143 -15.55 0.96 2.09
N VAL A 144 -14.47 0.57 1.40
CA VAL A 144 -14.51 0.12 0.01
C VAL A 144 -14.09 -1.34 0.01
N VAL A 145 -14.99 -2.22 -0.37
CA VAL A 145 -14.78 -3.67 -0.29
C VAL A 145 -14.73 -4.26 -1.69
N LEU A 146 -13.61 -4.87 -2.05
CA LEU A 146 -13.54 -5.75 -3.20
C LEU A 146 -14.09 -7.11 -2.78
N ASP A 147 -15.22 -7.52 -3.35
CA ASP A 147 -16.00 -8.67 -2.89
C ASP A 147 -16.18 -9.70 -4.00
N PRO A 148 -15.26 -10.65 -4.16
CA PRO A 148 -15.46 -11.75 -5.11
C PRO A 148 -16.75 -12.50 -4.77
N LYS A 149 -17.62 -12.68 -5.78
CA LYS A 149 -18.92 -13.37 -5.66
C LYS A 149 -20.00 -12.66 -4.82
N GLY A 150 -19.73 -11.52 -4.20
CA GLY A 150 -20.68 -10.83 -3.34
C GLY A 150 -20.99 -11.56 -2.02
N GLU A 151 -20.04 -12.34 -1.50
CA GLU A 151 -20.21 -13.06 -0.23
C GLU A 151 -20.22 -12.10 0.96
N ILE A 152 -19.37 -11.07 0.92
CA ILE A 152 -19.23 -10.10 2.01
C ILE A 152 -20.48 -9.23 2.08
N VAL A 153 -20.92 -8.63 0.98
CA VAL A 153 -22.10 -7.76 0.96
C VAL A 153 -23.36 -8.51 1.41
N ARG A 154 -23.55 -9.77 0.99
CA ARG A 154 -24.68 -10.59 1.44
C ARG A 154 -24.66 -10.88 2.94
N ALA A 155 -23.46 -11.03 3.51
CA ALA A 155 -23.31 -11.34 4.93
C ALA A 155 -23.47 -10.11 5.84
N VAL A 156 -23.02 -8.94 5.41
CA VAL A 156 -22.92 -7.75 6.29
C VAL A 156 -23.77 -6.57 5.83
N GLY A 157 -24.32 -6.53 4.62
CA GLY A 157 -25.03 -5.39 4.08
C GLY A 157 -26.16 -4.90 4.99
N GLY A 158 -27.06 -5.79 5.39
CA GLY A 158 -28.16 -5.43 6.29
C GLY A 158 -27.72 -5.02 7.69
N LEU A 159 -26.57 -5.55 8.19
CA LEU A 159 -25.99 -5.08 9.44
C LEU A 159 -25.48 -3.64 9.30
N LEU A 160 -24.83 -3.33 8.19
CA LEU A 160 -24.30 -1.98 7.93
C LEU A 160 -25.44 -0.96 7.81
N GLU A 161 -26.48 -1.28 7.06
CA GLU A 161 -27.70 -0.45 6.97
C GLU A 161 -28.32 -0.20 8.35
N SER A 162 -28.45 -1.24 9.18
CA SER A 162 -28.95 -1.11 10.55
C SER A 162 -28.10 -0.20 11.45
N ARG A 163 -26.82 0.00 11.09
CA ARG A 163 -25.88 0.89 11.78
C ARG A 163 -25.74 2.27 11.13
N GLY A 164 -26.63 2.59 10.20
CA GLY A 164 -26.72 3.90 9.55
C GLY A 164 -25.73 4.10 8.42
N TYR A 165 -25.24 3.02 7.81
CA TYR A 165 -24.45 3.11 6.58
C TYR A 165 -25.36 3.21 5.37
N GLU A 166 -24.94 4.02 4.42
CA GLU A 166 -25.42 3.94 3.05
C GLU A 166 -24.63 2.85 2.34
N VAL A 167 -25.33 1.78 1.93
CA VAL A 167 -24.71 0.63 1.25
C VAL A 167 -24.87 0.79 -0.25
N ARG A 168 -23.76 0.85 -0.98
CA ARG A 168 -23.70 0.96 -2.44
C ARG A 168 -22.99 -0.25 -3.01
N VAL A 169 -23.45 -0.75 -4.13
CA VAL A 169 -22.92 -1.97 -4.74
C VAL A 169 -22.70 -1.75 -6.23
N LEU A 170 -21.47 -1.85 -6.69
CA LEU A 170 -21.14 -2.02 -8.09
C LEU A 170 -21.04 -3.53 -8.35
N ASP A 171 -22.09 -4.14 -8.92
CA ASP A 171 -22.17 -5.58 -9.17
C ASP A 171 -21.88 -5.89 -10.64
N LEU A 172 -20.67 -6.34 -10.95
CA LEU A 172 -20.27 -6.76 -12.30
C LEU A 172 -20.66 -8.21 -12.63
N VAL A 173 -21.27 -8.92 -11.67
CA VAL A 173 -21.83 -10.27 -11.88
C VAL A 173 -23.27 -10.17 -12.34
N ARG A 174 -24.04 -9.22 -11.78
CA ARG A 174 -25.47 -8.98 -12.07
C ARG A 174 -25.68 -7.48 -12.23
N MET A 175 -25.25 -6.96 -13.39
CA MET A 175 -25.25 -5.53 -13.68
C MET A 175 -26.62 -4.87 -13.56
N GLU A 176 -27.72 -5.63 -13.77
CA GLU A 176 -29.09 -5.12 -13.68
C GLU A 176 -29.52 -4.78 -12.23
N ARG A 177 -28.75 -5.23 -11.23
CA ARG A 177 -28.99 -4.97 -9.79
C ARG A 177 -27.92 -4.09 -9.16
N SER A 178 -27.07 -3.53 -9.98
CA SER A 178 -25.98 -2.66 -9.58
C SER A 178 -26.46 -1.22 -9.44
N HIS A 179 -25.83 -0.47 -8.54
CA HIS A 179 -25.81 0.99 -8.65
C HIS A 179 -24.99 1.40 -9.87
N CYS A 180 -25.42 2.45 -10.53
CA CYS A 180 -24.73 3.00 -11.69
C CYS A 180 -23.44 3.72 -11.28
N TYR A 181 -22.43 3.59 -12.13
CA TYR A 181 -21.15 4.25 -11.97
C TYR A 181 -20.70 4.86 -13.30
N ASN A 182 -20.75 6.18 -13.39
CA ASN A 182 -20.29 6.91 -14.55
C ASN A 182 -18.91 7.54 -14.30
N PRO A 183 -17.83 7.03 -14.93
CA PRO A 183 -16.50 7.62 -14.75
C PRO A 183 -16.35 9.08 -15.17
N LEU A 184 -17.21 9.55 -16.10
CA LEU A 184 -17.16 10.94 -16.55
C LEU A 184 -17.68 11.93 -15.51
N SER A 185 -18.49 11.47 -14.56
CA SER A 185 -19.03 12.32 -13.47
C SER A 185 -17.94 12.82 -12.51
N TYR A 186 -16.75 12.21 -12.53
CA TYR A 186 -15.63 12.54 -11.64
C TYR A 186 -14.48 13.28 -12.35
N ILE A 187 -14.76 13.86 -13.51
CA ILE A 187 -13.82 14.68 -14.25
C ILE A 187 -14.12 16.14 -13.92
N GLU A 188 -13.27 16.77 -13.12
CA GLU A 188 -13.37 18.17 -12.75
C GLU A 188 -12.38 19.05 -13.53
N SER A 189 -11.34 18.44 -14.12
CA SER A 189 -10.29 19.11 -14.87
C SER A 189 -9.84 18.31 -16.08
N ASP A 190 -9.19 19.00 -17.05
CA ASP A 190 -8.55 18.33 -18.20
C ASP A 190 -7.51 17.29 -17.77
N ALA A 191 -6.86 17.51 -16.63
CA ALA A 191 -5.91 16.56 -16.07
C ALA A 191 -6.61 15.27 -15.61
N ASP A 192 -7.85 15.34 -15.12
CA ASP A 192 -8.62 14.15 -14.72
C ASP A 192 -9.06 13.37 -15.95
N ALA A 193 -9.46 14.07 -17.03
CA ALA A 193 -9.73 13.44 -18.31
C ALA A 193 -8.51 12.66 -18.83
N GLN A 194 -7.32 13.28 -18.78
CA GLN A 194 -6.07 12.63 -19.15
C GLN A 194 -5.76 11.41 -18.28
N ARG A 195 -6.00 11.47 -16.98
CA ARG A 195 -5.81 10.34 -16.04
C ARG A 195 -6.78 9.20 -16.33
N LEU A 196 -8.06 9.52 -16.56
CA LEU A 196 -9.06 8.53 -16.96
C LEU A 196 -8.67 7.82 -18.25
N ASN A 197 -8.28 8.60 -19.29
CA ASN A 197 -7.78 8.07 -20.54
C ASN A 197 -6.62 7.09 -20.34
N THR A 198 -5.57 7.52 -19.64
CA THR A 198 -4.37 6.69 -19.39
C THR A 198 -4.73 5.41 -18.63
N ASN A 199 -5.59 5.51 -17.60
CA ASN A 199 -5.96 4.38 -16.77
C ASN A 199 -6.84 3.38 -17.52
N LEU A 200 -7.78 3.85 -18.33
CA LEU A 200 -8.64 3.00 -19.15
C LEU A 200 -7.82 2.18 -20.15
N PHE A 201 -6.90 2.84 -20.88
CA PHE A 201 -6.02 2.16 -21.84
C PHE A 201 -5.17 1.09 -21.14
N LYS A 202 -4.60 1.41 -19.97
CA LYS A 202 -3.85 0.43 -19.18
C LYS A 202 -4.73 -0.74 -18.75
N ALA A 203 -5.91 -0.46 -18.22
CA ALA A 203 -6.82 -1.47 -17.69
C ALA A 203 -7.43 -2.38 -18.77
N THR A 204 -7.52 -1.89 -20.01
CA THR A 204 -8.03 -2.65 -21.15
C THR A 204 -6.93 -3.30 -22.00
N THR A 205 -5.64 -3.09 -21.67
CA THR A 205 -4.53 -3.79 -22.33
C THR A 205 -4.47 -5.24 -21.87
N PRO A 206 -4.53 -6.24 -22.81
CA PRO A 206 -4.44 -7.65 -22.47
C PRO A 206 -3.11 -7.95 -21.75
N LYS A 207 -3.18 -8.76 -20.68
CA LYS A 207 -1.99 -9.20 -19.94
C LYS A 207 -1.05 -9.97 -20.86
N GLY A 208 0.22 -9.54 -20.96
CA GLY A 208 1.22 -10.16 -21.83
C GLY A 208 1.26 -9.66 -23.27
N ALA A 209 0.31 -8.85 -23.72
CA ALA A 209 0.41 -8.13 -24.96
C ALA A 209 1.28 -6.89 -24.76
N GLN A 210 2.58 -7.01 -25.05
CA GLN A 210 3.36 -5.82 -25.40
C GLN A 210 2.87 -5.39 -26.77
N SER A 211 2.28 -4.20 -26.88
CA SER A 211 2.01 -3.59 -28.19
C SER A 211 3.33 -3.58 -28.97
N GLN A 212 3.38 -4.27 -30.11
CA GLN A 212 4.58 -4.27 -30.96
C GLN A 212 4.91 -2.85 -31.44
N ASP A 213 3.90 -1.98 -31.49
CA ASP A 213 4.03 -0.57 -31.84
C ASP A 213 3.16 0.30 -30.92
N PRO A 214 3.77 1.04 -29.96
CA PRO A 214 3.07 1.97 -29.08
C PRO A 214 2.32 3.10 -29.78
N PHE A 215 2.61 3.32 -31.06
CA PHE A 215 1.98 4.38 -31.85
C PHE A 215 0.45 4.24 -31.88
N TRP A 216 -0.07 3.03 -32.12
CA TRP A 216 -1.50 2.82 -32.27
C TRP A 216 -2.29 3.10 -30.99
N ASP A 217 -1.77 2.65 -29.85
CA ASP A 217 -2.39 2.93 -28.54
C ASP A 217 -2.31 4.42 -28.19
N THR A 218 -1.20 5.08 -28.52
CA THR A 218 -1.04 6.52 -28.28
C THR A 218 -2.01 7.33 -29.15
N ALA A 219 -2.11 7.01 -30.43
CA ALA A 219 -2.98 7.69 -31.37
C ALA A 219 -4.48 7.45 -31.04
N ALA A 220 -4.85 6.22 -30.69
CA ALA A 220 -6.20 5.91 -30.21
C ALA A 220 -6.51 6.65 -28.90
N GLY A 221 -5.54 6.80 -28.00
CA GLY A 221 -5.67 7.60 -26.78
C GLY A 221 -5.89 9.09 -27.06
N MET A 222 -5.27 9.64 -28.11
CA MET A 222 -5.52 11.03 -28.53
C MET A 222 -6.96 11.22 -29.01
N LEU A 223 -7.48 10.32 -29.86
CA LEU A 223 -8.87 10.37 -30.29
C LEU A 223 -9.83 10.22 -29.11
N HIS A 224 -9.62 9.23 -28.24
CA HIS A 224 -10.44 9.05 -27.05
C HIS A 224 -10.46 10.30 -26.17
N LEU A 225 -9.31 10.92 -25.94
CA LEU A 225 -9.23 12.14 -25.14
C LEU A 225 -9.91 13.33 -25.80
N ALA A 226 -9.85 13.45 -27.14
CA ALA A 226 -10.58 14.47 -27.86
C ALA A 226 -12.10 14.34 -27.66
N LEU A 227 -12.64 13.12 -27.81
CA LEU A 227 -14.06 12.82 -27.58
C LEU A 227 -14.47 13.05 -26.13
N LEU A 228 -13.65 12.59 -25.18
CA LEU A 228 -13.88 12.74 -23.75
C LEU A 228 -13.95 14.21 -23.34
N LEU A 229 -12.96 15.02 -23.76
CA LEU A 229 -12.93 16.46 -23.48
C LEU A 229 -14.07 17.21 -24.16
N TYR A 230 -14.47 16.78 -25.36
CA TYR A 230 -15.66 17.34 -26.01
C TYR A 230 -16.90 17.11 -25.13
N LEU A 231 -17.15 15.86 -24.70
CA LEU A 231 -18.31 15.54 -23.87
C LEU A 231 -18.29 16.30 -22.54
N VAL A 232 -17.15 16.37 -21.87
CA VAL A 232 -17.03 17.03 -20.55
C VAL A 232 -17.32 18.53 -20.65
N HIS A 233 -16.84 19.21 -21.70
CA HIS A 233 -16.97 20.65 -21.80
C HIS A 233 -18.25 21.10 -22.53
N GLU A 234 -18.70 20.34 -23.52
CA GLU A 234 -19.73 20.78 -24.47
C GLU A 234 -21.07 20.09 -24.31
N ALA A 235 -21.07 18.83 -23.87
CA ALA A 235 -22.31 18.07 -23.77
C ALA A 235 -23.11 18.40 -22.47
N PRO A 236 -24.45 18.30 -22.48
CA PRO A 236 -25.24 18.36 -21.29
C PRO A 236 -24.92 17.18 -20.34
N PRO A 237 -25.14 17.30 -19.03
CA PRO A 237 -24.75 16.26 -18.06
C PRO A 237 -25.26 14.85 -18.38
N GLU A 238 -26.47 14.76 -18.95
CA GLU A 238 -27.13 13.48 -19.27
C GLU A 238 -26.42 12.73 -20.41
N GLU A 239 -25.71 13.45 -21.27
CA GLU A 239 -24.96 12.90 -22.42
C GLU A 239 -23.49 12.61 -22.08
N ARG A 240 -23.02 13.01 -20.90
CA ARG A 240 -21.63 12.81 -20.48
C ARG A 240 -21.43 11.37 -20.01
N ASN A 241 -21.41 10.41 -20.92
CA ASN A 241 -21.24 8.98 -20.62
C ASN A 241 -20.58 8.25 -21.79
N TYR A 242 -20.20 6.99 -21.56
CA TYR A 242 -19.55 6.16 -22.57
C TYR A 242 -20.47 5.73 -23.70
N ALA A 243 -21.79 5.63 -23.49
CA ALA A 243 -22.73 5.33 -24.57
C ALA A 243 -22.68 6.43 -25.63
N THR A 244 -22.78 7.70 -25.23
CA THR A 244 -22.64 8.85 -26.11
C THR A 244 -21.27 8.90 -26.79
N LEU A 245 -20.19 8.61 -26.05
CA LEU A 245 -18.85 8.56 -26.62
C LEU A 245 -18.75 7.51 -27.73
N MET A 246 -19.35 6.34 -27.55
CA MET A 246 -19.41 5.29 -28.58
C MET A 246 -20.22 5.70 -29.80
N GLU A 247 -21.29 6.48 -29.62
CA GLU A 247 -22.06 7.06 -30.74
C GLU A 247 -21.24 8.08 -31.52
N MET A 248 -20.52 8.97 -30.82
CA MET A 248 -19.58 9.90 -31.46
C MET A 248 -18.51 9.16 -32.27
N LEU A 249 -17.95 8.08 -31.71
CA LEU A 249 -16.93 7.28 -32.42
C LEU A 249 -17.50 6.64 -33.68
N ARG A 250 -18.73 6.15 -33.67
CA ARG A 250 -19.42 5.62 -34.86
C ARG A 250 -19.73 6.72 -35.88
N ALA A 251 -20.13 7.91 -35.41
CA ALA A 251 -20.39 9.07 -36.28
C ALA A 251 -19.14 9.60 -36.99
N GLY A 252 -17.96 9.22 -36.51
CA GLY A 252 -16.66 9.56 -37.09
C GLY A 252 -16.21 8.61 -38.21
N GLU A 253 -17.10 8.07 -39.03
CA GLU A 253 -16.76 7.16 -40.10
C GLU A 253 -15.66 7.75 -41.02
N VAL A 254 -14.61 6.97 -41.29
CA VAL A 254 -13.53 7.33 -42.21
C VAL A 254 -13.67 6.50 -43.49
N ARG A 255 -13.66 7.16 -44.65
CA ARG A 255 -13.64 6.55 -45.97
C ARG A 255 -12.23 6.55 -46.54
N GLU A 256 -11.72 5.37 -46.90
CA GLU A 256 -10.37 5.21 -47.42
C GLU A 256 -10.24 5.62 -48.90
N ASP A 257 -11.36 5.69 -49.61
CA ASP A 257 -11.50 6.04 -51.03
C ASP A 257 -11.73 7.54 -51.27
N ASP A 258 -11.93 8.33 -50.20
CA ASP A 258 -12.21 9.76 -50.30
C ASP A 258 -11.53 10.50 -49.12
N ASP A 259 -10.36 11.06 -49.40
CA ASP A 259 -9.57 11.81 -48.44
C ASP A 259 -10.23 13.15 -48.00
N ASP A 260 -11.16 13.68 -48.80
CA ASP A 260 -11.89 14.92 -48.54
C ASP A 260 -13.22 14.67 -47.82
N TYR A 261 -13.55 13.41 -47.54
CA TYR A 261 -14.80 13.06 -46.82
C TYR A 261 -14.78 13.62 -45.38
N ALA A 262 -15.78 14.41 -45.07
CA ALA A 262 -16.04 14.91 -43.74
C ALA A 262 -17.18 14.08 -43.09
N SER A 263 -16.88 13.44 -41.97
CA SER A 263 -17.86 12.72 -41.17
C SER A 263 -18.72 13.67 -40.31
N VAL A 264 -19.83 13.18 -39.77
CA VAL A 264 -20.65 13.95 -38.82
C VAL A 264 -19.83 14.39 -37.60
N LEU A 265 -18.85 13.58 -37.20
CA LEU A 265 -17.92 13.95 -36.12
C LEU A 265 -17.01 15.12 -36.54
N ASP A 266 -16.51 15.12 -37.76
CA ASP A 266 -15.72 16.24 -38.30
C ASP A 266 -16.51 17.53 -38.30
N GLU A 267 -17.76 17.51 -38.76
CA GLU A 267 -18.64 18.68 -38.72
C GLU A 267 -18.89 19.20 -37.30
N LEU A 268 -18.95 18.29 -36.33
CA LEU A 268 -19.14 18.64 -34.91
C LEU A 268 -17.92 19.41 -34.38
N PHE A 269 -16.71 18.94 -34.70
CA PHE A 269 -15.46 19.61 -34.30
C PHE A 269 -15.21 20.89 -35.08
N ASP A 270 -15.62 20.97 -36.35
CA ASP A 270 -15.55 22.20 -37.16
C ASP A 270 -16.45 23.31 -36.59
N ARG A 271 -17.65 22.98 -36.14
CA ARG A 271 -18.55 23.92 -35.42
C ARG A 271 -17.93 24.41 -34.10
N LEU A 272 -17.27 23.52 -33.38
CA LEU A 272 -16.51 23.88 -32.15
C LEU A 272 -15.36 24.83 -32.50
N GLU A 273 -14.61 24.54 -33.58
CA GLU A 273 -13.50 25.38 -34.06
C GLU A 273 -13.94 26.78 -34.45
N MET A 274 -15.09 26.91 -35.12
CA MET A 274 -15.67 28.20 -35.46
C MET A 274 -16.06 29.03 -34.25
N ARG A 275 -16.48 28.37 -33.16
CA ARG A 275 -16.93 29.03 -31.92
C ARG A 275 -15.78 29.31 -30.96
N ASP A 276 -14.91 28.34 -30.72
CA ASP A 276 -13.74 28.44 -29.85
C ASP A 276 -12.51 27.73 -30.44
N PRO A 277 -11.73 28.45 -31.30
CA PRO A 277 -10.54 27.89 -31.95
C PRO A 277 -9.45 27.40 -30.99
N GLY A 278 -9.51 27.86 -29.71
CA GLY A 278 -8.56 27.51 -28.64
C GLY A 278 -8.94 26.29 -27.81
N HIS A 279 -10.11 25.71 -28.04
CA HIS A 279 -10.65 24.64 -27.23
C HIS A 279 -9.72 23.44 -27.14
N ILE A 280 -9.56 22.88 -25.92
CA ILE A 280 -8.58 21.81 -25.67
C ILE A 280 -8.87 20.54 -26.48
N ALA A 281 -10.14 20.15 -26.66
CA ALA A 281 -10.53 18.99 -27.44
C ALA A 281 -10.06 19.08 -28.91
N LEU A 282 -10.07 20.29 -29.50
CA LEU A 282 -9.58 20.52 -30.86
C LEU A 282 -8.10 20.21 -31.03
N LYS A 283 -7.27 20.48 -30.00
CA LYS A 283 -5.83 20.19 -30.07
C LYS A 283 -5.57 18.70 -30.29
N TYR A 284 -6.30 17.86 -29.55
CA TYR A 284 -6.20 16.40 -29.67
C TYR A 284 -6.85 15.88 -30.94
N TYR A 285 -8.00 16.45 -31.35
CA TYR A 285 -8.68 16.06 -32.57
C TYR A 285 -7.87 16.38 -33.80
N ARG A 286 -7.28 17.58 -33.89
CA ARG A 286 -6.37 17.98 -35.01
C ARG A 286 -5.14 17.06 -35.09
N SER A 287 -4.58 16.67 -33.92
CA SER A 287 -3.47 15.71 -33.86
C SER A 287 -3.87 14.35 -34.45
N TYR A 288 -5.07 13.86 -34.11
CA TYR A 288 -5.64 12.67 -34.72
C TYR A 288 -5.82 12.84 -36.23
N ARG A 289 -6.49 13.91 -36.69
CA ARG A 289 -6.81 14.19 -38.12
C ARG A 289 -5.58 14.43 -39.01
N SER A 290 -4.41 14.62 -38.49
CA SER A 290 -3.17 14.82 -39.26
C SER A 290 -2.68 13.59 -40.03
N GLY A 291 -3.26 12.41 -39.78
CA GLY A 291 -2.95 11.17 -40.47
C GLY A 291 -3.67 11.00 -41.81
N SER A 292 -3.18 10.05 -42.62
CA SER A 292 -3.91 9.63 -43.86
C SER A 292 -5.20 8.88 -43.49
N ALA A 293 -6.19 8.84 -44.37
CA ALA A 293 -7.48 8.15 -44.15
C ALA A 293 -7.29 6.70 -43.70
N LYS A 294 -6.36 5.95 -44.30
CA LYS A 294 -6.03 4.58 -43.88
C LYS A 294 -5.51 4.50 -42.43
N THR A 295 -4.67 5.48 -42.02
CA THR A 295 -4.16 5.57 -40.66
C THR A 295 -5.28 5.92 -39.67
N LEU A 296 -6.12 6.89 -40.01
CA LEU A 296 -7.29 7.28 -39.20
C LEU A 296 -8.25 6.11 -38.98
N LYS A 297 -8.54 5.33 -40.02
CA LYS A 297 -9.35 4.11 -39.92
C LYS A 297 -8.76 3.10 -38.91
N SER A 298 -7.44 2.87 -39.00
CA SER A 298 -6.75 1.94 -38.09
C SER A 298 -6.77 2.45 -36.65
N ILE A 299 -6.65 3.76 -36.42
CA ILE A 299 -6.76 4.38 -35.10
C ILE A 299 -8.16 4.20 -34.54
N GLN A 300 -9.22 4.42 -35.34
CA GLN A 300 -10.60 4.20 -34.91
C GLN A 300 -10.88 2.74 -34.54
N VAL A 301 -10.41 1.80 -35.37
CA VAL A 301 -10.57 0.36 -35.07
C VAL A 301 -9.85 0.00 -33.77
N THR A 302 -8.66 0.56 -33.53
CA THR A 302 -7.93 0.35 -32.27
C THR A 302 -8.71 0.89 -31.08
N LEU A 303 -9.25 2.11 -31.16
CA LEU A 303 -10.07 2.68 -30.09
C LEU A 303 -11.36 1.87 -29.88
N ALA A 304 -12.07 1.54 -30.97
CA ALA A 304 -13.28 0.73 -30.91
C ALA A 304 -13.05 -0.62 -30.24
N SER A 305 -11.90 -1.27 -30.53
CA SER A 305 -11.50 -2.53 -29.85
C SER A 305 -11.24 -2.35 -28.35
N ARG A 306 -10.65 -1.22 -27.93
CA ARG A 306 -10.43 -0.92 -26.51
C ARG A 306 -11.74 -0.67 -25.75
N LEU A 307 -12.73 -0.09 -26.45
CA LEU A 307 -14.02 0.30 -25.87
C LEU A 307 -15.16 -0.70 -26.22
N GLU A 308 -14.86 -1.82 -26.88
CA GLU A 308 -15.88 -2.76 -27.40
C GLU A 308 -16.93 -3.16 -26.36
N LYS A 309 -16.52 -3.30 -25.10
CA LYS A 309 -17.36 -3.75 -24.00
C LYS A 309 -18.49 -2.77 -23.66
N PHE A 310 -18.27 -1.48 -23.91
CA PHE A 310 -19.32 -0.46 -23.74
C PHE A 310 -20.44 -0.56 -24.80
N ASN A 311 -20.32 -1.44 -25.80
CA ASN A 311 -21.42 -1.77 -26.70
C ASN A 311 -22.46 -2.72 -26.08
N LEU A 312 -22.16 -3.34 -24.92
CA LEU A 312 -23.10 -4.18 -24.22
C LEU A 312 -24.12 -3.32 -23.48
N ASP A 313 -25.41 -3.52 -23.72
CA ASP A 313 -26.50 -2.73 -23.15
C ASP A 313 -26.42 -2.67 -21.61
N ALA A 314 -26.06 -3.79 -20.97
CA ALA A 314 -25.91 -3.85 -19.54
C ALA A 314 -24.81 -2.92 -19.02
N LEU A 315 -23.64 -2.87 -19.70
CA LEU A 315 -22.54 -2.00 -19.31
C LEU A 315 -22.81 -0.54 -19.68
N ALA A 316 -23.42 -0.28 -20.85
CA ALA A 316 -23.85 1.04 -21.26
C ALA A 316 -24.81 1.66 -20.24
N SER A 317 -25.84 0.88 -19.81
CA SER A 317 -26.78 1.30 -18.77
C SER A 317 -26.10 1.53 -17.41
N LEU A 318 -25.20 0.62 -17.01
CA LEU A 318 -24.44 0.72 -15.76
C LEU A 318 -23.60 1.99 -15.68
N THR A 319 -23.08 2.47 -16.81
CA THR A 319 -22.20 3.64 -16.91
C THR A 319 -22.87 4.91 -17.42
N ALA A 320 -24.21 4.89 -17.57
CA ALA A 320 -24.96 6.05 -18.08
C ALA A 320 -25.09 7.18 -17.07
N THR A 321 -25.29 6.86 -15.80
CA THR A 321 -25.46 7.80 -14.68
C THR A 321 -24.56 7.43 -13.51
N ASP A 322 -24.46 8.30 -12.51
CA ASP A 322 -23.70 8.01 -11.29
C ASP A 322 -24.59 7.97 -10.05
N GLU A 323 -24.48 6.87 -9.30
CA GLU A 323 -25.15 6.66 -8.01
C GLU A 323 -24.15 6.37 -6.88
N LEU A 324 -22.82 6.33 -7.23
CA LEU A 324 -21.79 5.98 -6.25
C LEU A 324 -21.30 7.15 -5.41
N ASP A 325 -21.41 8.40 -5.88
CA ASP A 325 -21.01 9.62 -5.14
C ASP A 325 -19.75 9.42 -4.32
N LEU A 326 -18.62 9.17 -5.01
CA LEU A 326 -17.35 8.74 -4.40
C LEU A 326 -16.83 9.67 -3.30
N PRO A 327 -16.94 11.01 -3.42
CA PRO A 327 -16.48 11.91 -2.36
C PRO A 327 -17.18 11.69 -1.02
N SER A 328 -18.44 11.28 -1.02
CA SER A 328 -19.22 11.09 0.20
C SER A 328 -18.68 10.03 1.16
N LEU A 329 -17.86 9.07 0.65
CA LEU A 329 -17.19 8.10 1.52
C LEU A 329 -16.27 8.74 2.56
N GLY A 330 -15.68 9.91 2.25
CA GLY A 330 -14.83 10.66 3.17
C GLY A 330 -15.60 11.53 4.18
N GLU A 331 -16.89 11.75 3.96
CA GLU A 331 -17.70 12.70 4.75
C GLU A 331 -18.77 12.05 5.62
N ARG A 332 -19.26 10.89 5.22
CA ARG A 332 -20.33 10.14 5.92
C ARG A 332 -20.07 8.64 5.89
N LYS A 333 -20.83 7.88 6.66
CA LYS A 333 -20.69 6.43 6.72
C LYS A 333 -21.26 5.77 5.46
N VAL A 334 -20.39 5.43 4.54
CA VAL A 334 -20.73 4.72 3.29
C VAL A 334 -19.96 3.40 3.22
N ALA A 335 -20.62 2.36 2.76
CA ALA A 335 -20.00 1.08 2.44
C ALA A 335 -20.18 0.79 0.96
N LEU A 336 -19.13 0.91 0.18
CA LEU A 336 -19.09 0.61 -1.25
C LEU A 336 -18.55 -0.79 -1.48
N PHE A 337 -19.33 -1.64 -2.12
CA PHE A 337 -18.93 -3.00 -2.51
C PHE A 337 -18.72 -3.07 -4.02
N ALA A 338 -17.54 -3.47 -4.45
CA ALA A 338 -17.25 -3.83 -5.84
C ALA A 338 -17.30 -5.35 -5.97
N VAL A 339 -18.41 -5.86 -6.47
CA VAL A 339 -18.65 -7.30 -6.66
C VAL A 339 -18.13 -7.71 -8.03
N ILE A 340 -17.14 -8.61 -8.03
CA ILE A 340 -16.48 -9.11 -9.24
C ILE A 340 -16.67 -10.62 -9.38
N PRO A 341 -16.74 -11.16 -10.62
CA PRO A 341 -16.68 -12.61 -10.82
C PRO A 341 -15.30 -13.15 -10.43
N ASP A 342 -15.25 -14.37 -9.91
CA ASP A 342 -14.00 -15.04 -9.53
C ASP A 342 -13.29 -15.72 -10.70
N ASN A 343 -14.00 -16.05 -11.75
CA ASN A 343 -13.53 -16.81 -12.91
C ASN A 343 -13.49 -16.00 -14.22
N ASP A 344 -13.96 -14.76 -14.21
CA ASP A 344 -13.94 -13.86 -15.35
C ASP A 344 -13.43 -12.45 -14.97
N THR A 345 -12.42 -11.99 -15.66
CA THR A 345 -11.81 -10.67 -15.45
C THR A 345 -12.21 -9.64 -16.50
N SER A 346 -13.13 -10.00 -17.40
CA SER A 346 -13.48 -9.18 -18.58
C SER A 346 -13.92 -7.75 -18.23
N PHE A 347 -14.64 -7.57 -17.12
CA PHE A 347 -15.14 -6.26 -16.68
C PHE A 347 -14.33 -5.63 -15.54
N ASN A 348 -13.28 -6.28 -15.07
CA ASN A 348 -12.47 -5.78 -13.95
C ASN A 348 -11.74 -4.45 -14.26
N PHE A 349 -11.64 -4.07 -15.54
CA PHE A 349 -11.14 -2.75 -15.94
C PHE A 349 -11.96 -1.61 -15.33
N LEU A 350 -13.29 -1.77 -15.20
CA LEU A 350 -14.16 -0.76 -14.61
C LEU A 350 -13.85 -0.56 -13.11
N VAL A 351 -13.57 -1.64 -12.39
CA VAL A 351 -13.11 -1.57 -10.98
C VAL A 351 -11.75 -0.89 -10.88
N SER A 352 -10.86 -1.10 -11.86
CA SER A 352 -9.56 -0.41 -11.90
C SER A 352 -9.70 1.09 -12.06
N VAL A 353 -10.64 1.52 -12.92
CA VAL A 353 -11.01 2.94 -13.09
C VAL A 353 -11.62 3.48 -11.80
N LEU A 354 -12.56 2.75 -11.19
CA LEU A 354 -13.20 3.10 -9.92
C LEU A 354 -12.16 3.34 -8.81
N TYR A 355 -11.23 2.42 -8.60
CA TYR A 355 -10.19 2.60 -7.57
C TYR A 355 -9.30 3.81 -7.83
N THR A 356 -8.94 4.06 -9.08
CA THR A 356 -8.15 5.25 -9.43
C THR A 356 -8.90 6.53 -9.06
N GLN A 357 -10.18 6.61 -9.44
CA GLN A 357 -11.01 7.77 -9.13
C GLN A 357 -11.31 7.89 -7.65
N LEU A 358 -11.53 6.78 -6.93
CA LEU A 358 -11.69 6.80 -5.47
C LEU A 358 -10.49 7.45 -4.78
N PHE A 359 -9.26 7.03 -5.10
CA PHE A 359 -8.09 7.64 -4.48
C PHE A 359 -7.95 9.11 -4.87
N GLN A 360 -8.21 9.47 -6.12
CA GLN A 360 -8.15 10.85 -6.58
C GLN A 360 -9.17 11.73 -5.84
N GLN A 361 -10.42 11.32 -5.79
CA GLN A 361 -11.51 12.07 -5.16
C GLN A 361 -11.30 12.20 -3.65
N LEU A 362 -10.96 11.11 -2.96
CA LEU A 362 -10.74 11.14 -1.52
C LEU A 362 -9.51 11.98 -1.13
N PHE A 363 -8.45 11.95 -1.92
CA PHE A 363 -7.25 12.75 -1.65
C PHE A 363 -7.48 14.23 -1.95
N ALA A 364 -8.16 14.55 -3.06
CA ALA A 364 -8.54 15.90 -3.38
C ALA A 364 -9.48 16.51 -2.30
N LEU A 365 -10.45 15.71 -1.83
CA LEU A 365 -11.36 16.09 -0.76
C LEU A 365 -10.62 16.35 0.56
N ALA A 366 -9.68 15.45 0.94
CA ALA A 366 -8.89 15.61 2.16
C ALA A 366 -8.04 16.88 2.10
N ASP A 367 -7.29 17.05 1.00
CA ASP A 367 -6.32 18.14 0.86
C ASP A 367 -7.02 19.49 0.63
N GLY A 368 -8.11 19.53 -0.17
CA GLY A 368 -8.80 20.76 -0.55
C GLY A 368 -9.79 21.25 0.50
N LYS A 369 -10.69 20.39 0.99
CA LYS A 369 -11.81 20.79 1.85
C LYS A 369 -11.54 20.59 3.35
N HIS A 370 -10.79 19.55 3.72
CA HIS A 370 -10.66 19.12 5.12
C HIS A 370 -9.26 19.31 5.72
N GLY A 371 -8.40 20.15 5.12
CA GLY A 371 -7.11 20.52 5.71
C GLY A 371 -6.12 19.37 5.85
N GLY A 372 -6.22 18.37 4.98
CA GLY A 372 -5.28 17.25 4.87
C GLY A 372 -5.78 15.91 5.43
N GLN A 373 -6.94 15.85 6.09
CA GLN A 373 -7.48 14.62 6.66
C GLN A 373 -9.00 14.55 6.51
N LEU A 374 -9.50 13.40 6.05
CA LEU A 374 -10.94 13.14 5.93
C LEU A 374 -11.62 13.09 7.31
N PRO A 375 -12.83 13.64 7.45
CA PRO A 375 -13.61 13.57 8.69
C PRO A 375 -14.06 12.15 9.05
N VAL A 376 -14.26 11.28 8.05
CA VAL A 376 -14.55 9.86 8.23
C VAL A 376 -13.40 9.05 7.65
N HIS A 377 -12.82 8.16 8.44
CA HIS A 377 -11.77 7.27 7.95
C HIS A 377 -12.32 6.32 6.89
N VAL A 378 -11.61 6.17 5.76
CA VAL A 378 -12.00 5.26 4.68
C VAL A 378 -11.04 4.08 4.62
N HIS A 379 -11.57 2.87 4.81
CA HIS A 379 -10.79 1.64 4.78
C HIS A 379 -11.06 0.82 3.52
N PHE A 380 -10.02 0.57 2.73
CA PHE A 380 -10.07 -0.30 1.55
C PHE A 380 -9.81 -1.75 1.95
N LEU A 381 -10.82 -2.61 1.85
CA LEU A 381 -10.73 -4.04 2.11
C LEU A 381 -10.66 -4.77 0.77
N MET A 382 -9.46 -5.10 0.33
CA MET A 382 -9.19 -5.63 -1.02
C MET A 382 -9.05 -7.15 -0.97
N ASP A 383 -10.17 -7.88 -0.90
CA ASP A 383 -10.15 -9.34 -0.96
C ASP A 383 -9.88 -9.79 -2.42
N GLU A 384 -8.98 -10.76 -2.59
CA GLU A 384 -8.46 -11.17 -3.89
C GLU A 384 -7.86 -10.02 -4.74
N PHE A 385 -7.08 -9.18 -4.11
CA PHE A 385 -6.38 -8.04 -4.68
C PHE A 385 -5.74 -8.30 -6.07
N ALA A 386 -5.29 -9.52 -6.34
CA ALA A 386 -4.63 -9.88 -7.60
C ALA A 386 -5.54 -9.85 -8.83
N ASN A 387 -6.85 -9.79 -8.66
CA ASN A 387 -7.81 -9.83 -9.76
C ASN A 387 -8.11 -8.45 -10.37
N VAL A 388 -7.63 -7.37 -9.78
CA VAL A 388 -7.87 -6.00 -10.24
C VAL A 388 -6.55 -5.32 -10.59
N SER A 389 -6.50 -4.62 -11.72
CA SER A 389 -5.38 -3.76 -12.06
C SER A 389 -5.51 -2.45 -11.28
N LEU A 390 -4.47 -2.10 -10.53
CA LEU A 390 -4.45 -0.90 -9.72
C LEU A 390 -3.81 0.29 -10.45
N PRO A 391 -4.01 1.51 -9.92
CA PRO A 391 -3.34 2.70 -10.43
C PRO A 391 -1.82 2.50 -10.55
N ASN A 392 -1.22 3.20 -11.51
CA ASN A 392 0.22 3.38 -11.52
C ASN A 392 0.64 4.02 -10.20
N ASP A 393 1.82 3.69 -9.71
CA ASP A 393 2.35 4.26 -8.46
C ASP A 393 1.50 3.94 -7.21
N PHE A 394 0.81 2.78 -7.19
CA PHE A 394 0.00 2.37 -6.03
C PHE A 394 0.81 2.35 -4.73
N GLU A 395 2.12 2.02 -4.79
CA GLU A 395 3.02 2.10 -3.66
C GLU A 395 3.16 3.52 -3.09
N LYS A 396 3.11 4.55 -3.96
CA LYS A 396 3.10 5.96 -3.52
C LYS A 396 1.77 6.34 -2.89
N ILE A 397 0.66 5.86 -3.45
CA ILE A 397 -0.68 6.03 -2.89
C ILE A 397 -0.72 5.46 -1.47
N LEU A 398 -0.25 4.21 -1.28
CA LEU A 398 -0.17 3.56 0.05
C LEU A 398 0.65 4.38 1.05
N SER A 399 1.78 4.94 0.62
CA SER A 399 2.66 5.70 1.51
C SER A 399 2.02 7.01 2.02
N THR A 400 1.08 7.57 1.27
CA THR A 400 0.45 8.87 1.57
C THR A 400 -0.95 8.75 2.20
N MET A 401 -1.55 7.56 2.22
CA MET A 401 -2.90 7.31 2.74
C MET A 401 -3.07 7.70 4.20
N ARG A 402 -2.09 7.36 5.04
CA ARG A 402 -2.18 7.52 6.49
C ARG A 402 -2.53 8.96 6.90
N GLY A 403 -1.85 9.96 6.32
CA GLY A 403 -2.08 11.37 6.65
C GLY A 403 -3.49 11.83 6.33
N ARG A 404 -4.11 11.24 5.31
CA ARG A 404 -5.44 11.63 4.81
C ARG A 404 -6.61 10.88 5.45
N GLY A 405 -6.36 10.01 6.42
CA GLY A 405 -7.42 9.20 7.04
C GLY A 405 -7.90 8.06 6.12
N VAL A 406 -7.03 7.54 5.28
CA VAL A 406 -7.28 6.41 4.38
C VAL A 406 -6.35 5.25 4.73
N SER A 407 -6.81 4.03 4.60
CA SER A 407 -6.00 2.83 4.80
C SER A 407 -6.47 1.67 3.93
N ALA A 408 -5.59 0.67 3.75
CA ALA A 408 -5.88 -0.50 2.94
C ALA A 408 -5.50 -1.81 3.63
N SER A 409 -6.35 -2.82 3.49
CA SER A 409 -6.03 -4.22 3.75
C SER A 409 -5.88 -4.95 2.43
N ILE A 410 -4.66 -5.30 2.08
CA ILE A 410 -4.28 -6.00 0.86
C ILE A 410 -4.28 -7.49 1.16
N ILE A 411 -5.17 -8.24 0.52
CA ILE A 411 -5.36 -9.66 0.79
C ILE A 411 -4.94 -10.47 -0.44
N ILE A 412 -3.94 -11.32 -0.28
CA ILE A 412 -3.35 -12.13 -1.34
C ILE A 412 -3.25 -13.61 -0.92
N GLN A 413 -3.09 -14.49 -1.89
CA GLN A 413 -2.93 -15.91 -1.61
C GLN A 413 -1.47 -16.28 -1.27
N ASN A 414 -0.51 -15.63 -1.94
CA ASN A 414 0.93 -15.84 -1.74
C ASN A 414 1.74 -14.62 -2.22
N MET A 415 3.01 -14.56 -1.84
CA MET A 415 3.90 -13.47 -2.23
C MET A 415 4.23 -13.46 -3.72
N ALA A 416 4.13 -14.60 -4.42
CA ALA A 416 4.36 -14.64 -5.86
C ALA A 416 3.32 -13.82 -6.64
N GLN A 417 2.05 -13.76 -6.17
CA GLN A 417 1.04 -12.89 -6.76
C GLN A 417 1.44 -11.41 -6.69
N LEU A 418 1.94 -10.96 -5.53
CA LEU A 418 2.35 -9.57 -5.36
C LEU A 418 3.55 -9.22 -6.25
N ARG A 419 4.53 -10.12 -6.36
CA ARG A 419 5.69 -9.98 -7.24
C ARG A 419 5.30 -9.93 -8.72
N ALA A 420 4.35 -10.76 -9.13
CA ALA A 420 3.85 -10.76 -10.51
C ALA A 420 3.09 -9.47 -10.90
N LEU A 421 2.42 -8.83 -9.92
CA LEU A 421 1.69 -7.57 -10.16
C LEU A 421 2.60 -6.34 -10.18
N PHE A 422 3.65 -6.30 -9.36
CA PHE A 422 4.41 -5.08 -9.07
C PHE A 422 5.92 -5.20 -9.32
N ASP A 423 6.39 -6.30 -9.92
CA ASP A 423 7.81 -6.53 -10.26
C ASP A 423 8.75 -6.03 -9.13
N LYS A 424 9.47 -4.92 -9.36
CA LYS A 424 10.41 -4.34 -8.39
C LYS A 424 9.75 -3.55 -7.25
N GLN A 425 8.48 -3.16 -7.39
CA GLN A 425 7.78 -2.29 -6.44
C GLN A 425 7.12 -3.07 -5.29
N TRP A 426 7.04 -4.41 -5.37
CA TRP A 426 6.38 -5.23 -4.36
C TRP A 426 6.95 -5.05 -2.94
N GLU A 427 8.27 -4.83 -2.81
CA GLU A 427 8.92 -4.58 -1.52
C GLU A 427 8.46 -3.25 -0.91
N SER A 428 8.26 -2.21 -1.72
CA SER A 428 7.71 -0.94 -1.27
C SER A 428 6.28 -1.09 -0.76
N ILE A 429 5.46 -1.93 -1.42
CA ILE A 429 4.09 -2.21 -0.96
C ILE A 429 4.12 -2.89 0.40
N VAL A 430 4.95 -3.93 0.57
CA VAL A 430 5.10 -4.59 1.88
C VAL A 430 5.63 -3.62 2.94
N GLY A 431 6.61 -2.79 2.59
CA GLY A 431 7.20 -1.79 3.48
C GLY A 431 6.23 -0.70 3.94
N ASN A 432 5.16 -0.43 3.16
CA ASN A 432 4.09 0.50 3.50
C ASN A 432 2.94 -0.16 4.30
N CYS A 433 3.01 -1.46 4.57
CA CYS A 433 2.08 -2.19 5.42
C CYS A 433 2.73 -2.44 6.79
N ASP A 434 2.29 -1.71 7.81
CA ASP A 434 2.84 -1.88 9.17
C ASP A 434 2.40 -3.21 9.82
N GLU A 435 1.32 -3.81 9.33
CA GLU A 435 0.84 -5.13 9.76
C GLU A 435 1.02 -6.15 8.63
N PHE A 436 1.71 -7.24 8.95
CA PHE A 436 1.84 -8.41 8.10
C PHE A 436 1.15 -9.61 8.78
N LEU A 437 0.03 -10.05 8.24
CA LEU A 437 -0.73 -11.18 8.76
C LEU A 437 -0.56 -12.40 7.84
N TYR A 438 0.10 -13.44 8.36
CA TYR A 438 0.29 -14.70 7.65
C TYR A 438 -0.62 -15.78 8.21
N LEU A 439 -1.51 -16.31 7.38
CA LEU A 439 -2.52 -17.31 7.75
C LEU A 439 -2.14 -18.73 7.30
N GLY A 440 -0.91 -18.92 6.82
CA GLY A 440 -0.45 -20.19 6.28
C GLY A 440 -0.66 -20.34 4.78
N GLY A 441 -0.03 -21.34 4.22
CA GLY A 441 -0.07 -21.66 2.78
C GLY A 441 1.00 -22.68 2.45
N ASN A 442 1.06 -23.14 1.20
CA ASN A 442 2.00 -24.19 0.76
C ASN A 442 3.04 -23.67 -0.26
N GLU A 443 3.09 -22.35 -0.49
CA GLU A 443 3.97 -21.76 -1.48
C GLU A 443 5.35 -21.46 -0.87
N GLN A 444 6.40 -22.08 -1.44
CA GLN A 444 7.75 -22.10 -0.88
C GLN A 444 8.38 -20.71 -0.76
N SER A 445 8.18 -19.82 -1.73
CA SER A 445 8.79 -18.48 -1.69
C SER A 445 8.17 -17.61 -0.59
N THR A 446 6.89 -17.81 -0.26
CA THR A 446 6.21 -17.18 0.87
C THR A 446 6.77 -17.71 2.20
N HIS A 447 6.95 -19.04 2.34
CA HIS A 447 7.54 -19.61 3.54
C HIS A 447 8.95 -19.06 3.81
N LYS A 448 9.77 -19.00 2.76
CA LYS A 448 11.12 -18.46 2.86
C LYS A 448 11.10 -17.01 3.31
N TYR A 449 10.25 -16.19 2.70
CA TYR A 449 10.11 -14.78 3.03
C TYR A 449 9.66 -14.57 4.50
N VAL A 450 8.64 -15.31 4.94
CA VAL A 450 8.14 -15.23 6.33
C VAL A 450 9.20 -15.70 7.32
N SER A 451 9.93 -16.77 7.01
CA SER A 451 11.03 -17.26 7.85
C SER A 451 12.17 -16.25 7.99
N GLU A 452 12.52 -15.55 6.90
CA GLU A 452 13.52 -14.49 6.92
C GLU A 452 13.06 -13.28 7.75
N LEU A 453 11.78 -12.90 7.66
CA LEU A 453 11.19 -11.82 8.48
C LEU A 453 11.18 -12.15 9.98
N LEU A 454 10.89 -13.40 10.34
CA LEU A 454 10.89 -13.85 11.75
C LEU A 454 12.29 -13.84 12.34
N GLY A 455 13.32 -14.02 11.51
CA GLY A 455 14.70 -14.10 11.96
C GLY A 455 15.05 -15.47 12.55
N LYS A 456 16.21 -15.53 13.22
CA LYS A 456 16.73 -16.77 13.83
C LYS A 456 16.77 -16.62 15.35
N GLU A 457 16.46 -17.72 16.03
CA GLU A 457 16.58 -17.86 17.49
C GLU A 457 17.66 -18.90 17.80
N THR A 458 18.46 -18.65 18.84
CA THR A 458 19.38 -19.66 19.38
C THR A 458 18.59 -20.58 20.31
N ILE A 459 18.64 -21.87 20.05
CA ILE A 459 18.05 -22.89 20.91
C ILE A 459 19.14 -23.81 21.43
N ASP A 460 19.09 -24.14 22.71
CA ASP A 460 19.97 -25.17 23.31
C ASP A 460 19.44 -26.56 22.91
N LEU A 461 20.32 -27.38 22.33
CA LEU A 461 19.98 -28.75 21.92
C LEU A 461 20.77 -29.74 22.77
N ASP A 462 20.10 -30.44 23.67
CA ASP A 462 20.67 -31.55 24.40
C ASP A 462 20.56 -32.85 23.59
N THR A 463 21.67 -33.34 23.07
CA THR A 463 21.75 -34.63 22.37
C THR A 463 22.15 -35.74 23.36
N HIS A 464 21.22 -36.59 23.75
CA HIS A 464 21.54 -37.79 24.53
C HIS A 464 21.92 -38.96 23.60
N GLY A 465 23.23 -39.20 23.48
CA GLY A 465 23.75 -40.42 22.84
C GLY A 465 23.74 -41.60 23.81
N ARG A 466 22.90 -42.63 23.61
CA ARG A 466 22.93 -43.86 24.36
C ARG A 466 23.77 -44.89 23.59
N THR A 467 25.03 -45.06 23.98
CA THR A 467 25.88 -46.15 23.44
C THR A 467 25.56 -47.43 24.22
N THR A 468 24.80 -48.34 23.64
CA THR A 468 24.72 -49.71 24.14
C THR A 468 25.94 -50.49 23.64
N GLY A 469 26.98 -50.59 24.48
CA GLY A 469 28.08 -51.50 24.22
C GLY A 469 27.57 -52.94 24.23
N ARG A 470 27.99 -53.70 23.19
CA ARG A 470 27.94 -55.16 23.19
C ARG A 470 29.22 -55.68 23.82
#